data_61929784ff7efbb1cf947c524b75f7bc
#
_entry.id   61929784ff7efbb1cf947c524b75f7bc
#
_cell.length_a   1.000
_cell.length_b   1.000
_cell.length_c   1.000
_cell.angle_alpha   90.00
_cell.angle_beta   90.00
_cell.angle_gamma   90.00
#
_symmetry.space_group_name_H-M   'P 1'
#
loop_
_entity.id
_entity.type
_entity.pdbx_description
1 polymer ?
#
loop_
_entity_poly.entity_id
_entity_poly.type
_entity_poly.pdbx_seq_one_letter_code
_entity_poly.pdbx_strand_id
1 'polypeptide(L)'
;MQGTRSALSSEDRQSITITLEKLNCFSLGALIALFERAVSFYAELVNINAYDQPGVEAGKKAAANIIEYQQKVRNLLDEGGEYSMSELTSLFDNSVSEPIFFILREMCFGNDDYLVKGDWSNPNSLVIQKTNT
;
A
#
# COMPACT_ATOMS: atom_id res chain seq x y z
N MET A 1 0.63 27.11 -11.50
CA MET A 1 2.10 27.11 -11.47
C MET A 1 2.69 28.47 -11.10
N GLN A 2 2.33 29.57 -11.77
CA GLN A 2 2.85 30.92 -11.40
C GLN A 2 2.41 31.36 -10.00
N GLY A 3 1.18 31.09 -9.57
CA GLY A 3 0.69 31.41 -8.24
C GLY A 3 1.49 30.73 -7.12
N THR A 4 1.83 29.46 -7.27
CA THR A 4 2.65 28.73 -6.29
C THR A 4 4.06 29.31 -6.19
N ARG A 5 4.66 29.67 -7.32
CA ARG A 5 5.97 30.34 -7.32
C ARG A 5 5.93 31.71 -6.65
N SER A 6 4.90 32.49 -6.93
CA SER A 6 4.69 33.80 -6.30
C SER A 6 4.53 33.66 -4.79
N ALA A 7 3.72 32.69 -4.33
CA ALA A 7 3.53 32.44 -2.91
C ALA A 7 4.81 31.96 -2.22
N LEU A 8 5.63 31.13 -2.84
CA LEU A 8 6.92 30.71 -2.30
C LEU A 8 7.88 31.90 -2.23
N SER A 9 7.91 32.74 -3.27
CA SER A 9 8.77 33.92 -3.31
C SER A 9 8.39 34.98 -2.27
N SER A 10 7.08 35.13 -1.97
CA SER A 10 6.64 36.07 -0.92
C SER A 10 7.04 35.63 0.49
N GLU A 11 7.30 34.35 0.69
CA GLU A 11 7.78 33.73 1.94
C GLU A 11 9.30 33.50 1.95
N ASP A 12 10.03 34.15 1.04
CA ASP A 12 11.48 33.98 0.86
C ASP A 12 11.93 32.52 0.66
N ARG A 13 11.09 31.73 0.00
CA ARG A 13 11.37 30.33 -0.32
C ARG A 13 11.84 30.21 -1.77
N GLN A 14 12.97 29.54 -1.96
CA GLN A 14 13.48 29.25 -3.29
C GLN A 14 12.65 28.16 -3.98
N SER A 15 12.55 28.24 -5.29
CA SER A 15 11.86 27.22 -6.11
C SER A 15 12.61 26.97 -7.41
N ILE A 16 12.59 25.74 -7.86
CA ILE A 16 13.10 25.32 -9.17
C ILE A 16 11.92 24.85 -10.01
N THR A 17 11.87 25.32 -11.26
CA THR A 17 10.86 24.88 -12.23
C THR A 17 11.55 24.08 -13.33
N ILE A 18 11.12 22.83 -13.51
CA ILE A 18 11.57 21.98 -14.61
C ILE A 18 10.43 21.92 -15.63
N THR A 19 10.73 22.31 -16.88
CA THR A 19 9.76 22.28 -17.97
C THR A 19 10.16 21.25 -19.00
N LEU A 20 9.27 20.33 -19.31
CA LEU A 20 9.42 19.39 -20.40
C LEU A 20 8.75 19.93 -21.66
N GLU A 21 9.48 20.03 -22.76
CA GLU A 21 8.90 20.48 -24.04
C GLU A 21 7.83 19.51 -24.54
N LYS A 22 8.07 18.21 -24.33
CA LYS A 22 7.15 17.16 -24.77
C LYS A 22 7.13 16.03 -23.72
N LEU A 23 5.94 15.62 -23.33
CA LEU A 23 5.76 14.45 -22.46
C LEU A 23 5.75 13.18 -23.33
N ASN A 24 6.82 12.39 -23.23
CA ASN A 24 6.96 11.07 -23.86
C ASN A 24 7.82 10.16 -22.95
N CYS A 25 7.97 8.89 -23.33
CA CYS A 25 8.74 7.92 -22.53
C CYS A 25 10.18 8.35 -22.32
N PHE A 26 10.80 9.01 -23.30
CA PHE A 26 12.18 9.49 -23.17
C PHE A 26 12.30 10.62 -22.17
N SER A 27 11.50 11.67 -22.30
CA SER A 27 11.55 12.83 -21.39
C SER A 27 11.14 12.47 -19.96
N LEU A 28 10.18 11.55 -19.79
CA LEU A 28 9.81 11.03 -18.48
C LEU A 28 10.96 10.20 -17.87
N GLY A 29 11.55 9.30 -18.63
CA GLY A 29 12.71 8.52 -18.19
C GLY A 29 13.91 9.39 -17.83
N ALA A 30 14.18 10.43 -18.61
CA ALA A 30 15.25 11.40 -18.31
C ALA A 30 14.98 12.16 -17.02
N LEU A 31 13.71 12.55 -16.76
CA LEU A 31 13.33 13.22 -15.52
C LEU A 31 13.50 12.32 -14.30
N ILE A 32 13.08 11.06 -14.40
CA ILE A 32 13.28 10.05 -13.33
C ILE A 32 14.77 9.89 -13.04
N ALA A 33 15.59 9.65 -14.07
CA ALA A 33 17.03 9.50 -13.93
C ALA A 33 17.71 10.75 -13.33
N LEU A 34 17.22 11.95 -13.65
CA LEU A 34 17.70 13.19 -13.04
C LEU A 34 17.51 13.18 -11.52
N PHE A 35 16.33 12.82 -11.04
CA PHE A 35 16.03 12.77 -9.61
C PHE A 35 16.78 11.65 -8.90
N GLU A 36 16.90 10.47 -9.50
CA GLU A 36 17.69 9.37 -8.94
C GLU A 36 19.17 9.79 -8.76
N ARG A 37 19.75 10.46 -9.76
CA ARG A 37 21.12 10.98 -9.68
C ARG A 37 21.25 12.09 -8.66
N ALA A 38 20.29 13.01 -8.60
CA ALA A 38 20.29 14.09 -7.62
C ALA A 38 20.28 13.56 -6.17
N VAL A 39 19.48 12.53 -5.87
CA VAL A 39 19.43 11.88 -4.55
C VAL A 39 20.78 11.21 -4.26
N SER A 40 21.36 10.49 -5.21
CA SER A 40 22.67 9.82 -5.04
C SER A 40 23.78 10.83 -4.74
N PHE A 41 23.86 11.94 -5.49
CA PHE A 41 24.86 12.98 -5.25
C PHE A 41 24.62 13.73 -3.94
N TYR A 42 23.35 13.99 -3.57
CA TYR A 42 23.05 14.60 -2.29
C TYR A 42 23.50 13.71 -1.13
N ALA A 43 23.23 12.41 -1.20
CA ALA A 43 23.64 11.46 -0.19
C ALA A 43 25.17 11.42 -0.02
N GLU A 44 25.92 11.46 -1.13
CA GLU A 44 27.39 11.58 -1.11
C GLU A 44 27.84 12.85 -0.41
N LEU A 45 27.23 13.98 -0.72
CA LEU A 45 27.57 15.29 -0.11
C LEU A 45 27.33 15.32 1.41
N VAL A 46 26.32 14.59 1.92
CA VAL A 46 26.00 14.54 3.36
C VAL A 46 26.53 13.26 4.03
N ASN A 47 27.34 12.47 3.32
CA ASN A 47 27.99 11.25 3.78
C ASN A 47 27.00 10.21 4.35
N ILE A 48 25.92 9.95 3.60
CA ILE A 48 24.95 8.89 3.88
C ILE A 48 24.86 7.91 2.70
N ASN A 49 24.43 6.68 2.97
CA ASN A 49 24.16 5.71 1.93
C ASN A 49 22.74 5.90 1.37
N ALA A 50 22.63 6.42 0.14
CA ALA A 50 21.34 6.64 -0.52
C ALA A 50 20.55 5.34 -0.78
N TYR A 51 21.23 4.20 -0.80
CA TYR A 51 20.65 2.89 -1.15
C TYR A 51 20.25 2.08 0.08
N ASP A 52 20.60 2.53 1.28
CA ASP A 52 20.18 1.92 2.54
C ASP A 52 18.94 2.65 3.08
N GLN A 53 17.78 2.00 2.94
CA GLN A 53 16.48 2.55 3.36
C GLN A 53 15.81 1.62 4.39
N PRO A 54 16.17 1.70 5.67
CA PRO A 54 15.63 0.81 6.71
C PRO A 54 14.09 0.80 6.78
N GLY A 55 13.45 1.94 6.52
CA GLY A 55 11.99 2.06 6.47
C GLY A 55 11.34 1.21 5.36
N VAL A 56 12.02 1.02 4.24
CA VAL A 56 11.56 0.18 3.13
C VAL A 56 11.59 -1.30 3.52
N GLU A 57 12.62 -1.73 4.23
CA GLU A 57 12.72 -3.12 4.73
C GLU A 57 11.61 -3.44 5.75
N ALA A 58 11.28 -2.50 6.64
CA ALA A 58 10.15 -2.65 7.57
C ALA A 58 8.82 -2.79 6.82
N GLY A 59 8.60 -1.99 5.77
CA GLY A 59 7.44 -2.06 4.90
C GLY A 59 7.35 -3.40 4.14
N LYS A 60 8.47 -3.91 3.62
CA LYS A 60 8.51 -5.23 2.95
C LYS A 60 8.16 -6.37 3.89
N LYS A 61 8.70 -6.36 5.12
CA LYS A 61 8.36 -7.37 6.15
C LYS A 61 6.88 -7.33 6.51
N ALA A 62 6.33 -6.13 6.72
CA ALA A 62 4.90 -5.96 7.00
C ALA A 62 4.05 -6.47 5.83
N ALA A 63 4.40 -6.14 4.59
CA ALA A 63 3.72 -6.63 3.38
C ALA A 63 3.80 -8.16 3.25
N ALA A 64 4.94 -8.78 3.55
CA ALA A 64 5.09 -10.24 3.53
C ALA A 64 4.14 -10.93 4.51
N ASN A 65 3.99 -10.39 5.72
CA ASN A 65 3.02 -10.90 6.71
C ASN A 65 1.58 -10.80 6.22
N ILE A 66 1.21 -9.68 5.59
CA ILE A 66 -0.14 -9.50 5.01
C ILE A 66 -0.42 -10.54 3.92
N ILE A 67 0.56 -10.79 3.03
CA ILE A 67 0.43 -11.82 1.98
C ILE A 67 0.26 -13.21 2.60
N GLU A 68 1.00 -13.53 3.66
CA GLU A 68 0.87 -14.80 4.37
C GLU A 68 -0.52 -14.94 5.00
N TYR A 69 -1.03 -13.90 5.66
CA TYR A 69 -2.38 -13.89 6.22
C TYR A 69 -3.44 -14.06 5.14
N GLN A 70 -3.32 -13.34 4.03
CA GLN A 70 -4.23 -13.46 2.90
C GLN A 70 -4.26 -14.89 2.34
N GLN A 71 -3.11 -15.54 2.21
CA GLN A 71 -3.04 -16.92 1.73
C GLN A 71 -3.68 -17.90 2.72
N LYS A 72 -3.45 -17.74 4.03
CA LYS A 72 -4.08 -18.56 5.06
C LYS A 72 -5.60 -18.41 5.07
N VAL A 73 -6.11 -17.17 5.02
CA VAL A 73 -7.55 -16.90 4.94
C VAL A 73 -8.16 -17.54 3.69
N ARG A 74 -7.50 -17.37 2.54
CA ARG A 74 -7.95 -17.97 1.28
C ARG A 74 -8.03 -19.50 1.37
N ASN A 75 -6.99 -20.15 1.87
CA ASN A 75 -6.97 -21.60 2.01
C ASN A 75 -8.13 -22.10 2.91
N LEU A 76 -8.38 -21.44 4.03
CA LEU A 76 -9.50 -21.76 4.92
C LEU A 76 -10.86 -21.66 4.23
N LEU A 77 -11.08 -20.57 3.50
CA LEU A 77 -12.33 -20.35 2.76
C LEU A 77 -12.46 -21.33 1.60
N ASP A 78 -11.35 -21.76 0.98
CA ASP A 78 -11.33 -22.75 -0.10
C ASP A 78 -11.63 -24.17 0.38
N GLU A 79 -11.33 -24.51 1.63
CA GLU A 79 -11.73 -25.76 2.28
C GLU A 79 -13.26 -25.85 2.54
N GLY A 80 -13.94 -24.73 2.42
CA GLY A 80 -15.37 -24.57 2.61
C GLY A 80 -15.76 -24.23 4.05
N GLY A 81 -16.97 -23.69 4.22
CA GLY A 81 -17.52 -23.27 5.51
C GLY A 81 -17.84 -21.78 5.55
N GLU A 82 -18.55 -21.43 6.58
CA GLU A 82 -18.82 -20.03 6.95
C GLU A 82 -17.92 -19.67 8.15
N TYR A 83 -17.28 -18.53 8.09
CA TYR A 83 -16.40 -18.04 9.15
C TYR A 83 -16.81 -16.64 9.56
N SER A 84 -17.01 -16.43 10.86
CA SER A 84 -17.16 -15.09 11.43
C SER A 84 -15.81 -14.38 11.50
N MET A 85 -15.85 -13.06 11.59
CA MET A 85 -14.64 -12.26 11.79
C MET A 85 -13.86 -12.68 13.04
N SER A 86 -14.57 -13.04 14.13
CA SER A 86 -13.98 -13.49 15.39
C SER A 86 -13.28 -14.85 15.26
N GLU A 87 -13.87 -15.78 14.51
CA GLU A 87 -13.25 -17.09 14.24
C GLU A 87 -11.98 -16.92 13.41
N LEU A 88 -12.04 -16.15 12.33
CA LEU A 88 -10.86 -15.88 11.51
C LEU A 88 -9.74 -15.19 12.31
N THR A 89 -10.06 -14.19 13.11
CA THR A 89 -9.04 -13.51 13.92
C THR A 89 -8.46 -14.40 15.02
N SER A 90 -9.23 -15.35 15.56
CA SER A 90 -8.75 -16.29 16.57
C SER A 90 -7.71 -17.29 16.04
N LEU A 91 -7.68 -17.52 14.74
CA LEU A 91 -6.68 -18.38 14.06
C LEU A 91 -5.32 -17.69 13.89
N PHE A 92 -5.28 -16.40 14.16
CA PHE A 92 -4.08 -15.58 14.13
C PHE A 92 -3.86 -14.97 15.52
N ASP A 93 -2.77 -14.25 15.71
CA ASP A 93 -2.57 -13.45 16.92
C ASP A 93 -3.61 -12.32 16.99
N ASN A 94 -4.19 -12.06 18.17
CA ASN A 94 -5.25 -11.07 18.39
C ASN A 94 -4.89 -9.64 17.91
N SER A 95 -3.60 -9.36 17.67
CA SER A 95 -3.11 -8.10 17.12
C SER A 95 -3.42 -7.89 15.62
N VAL A 96 -3.92 -8.90 14.91
CA VAL A 96 -4.09 -8.88 13.45
C VAL A 96 -5.55 -8.71 12.98
N SER A 97 -6.46 -8.33 13.86
CA SER A 97 -7.87 -8.13 13.50
C SER A 97 -8.08 -7.09 12.39
N GLU A 98 -7.36 -5.97 12.45
CA GLU A 98 -7.43 -4.92 11.43
C GLU A 98 -6.87 -5.39 10.07
N PRO A 99 -5.67 -5.99 9.96
CA PRO A 99 -5.19 -6.62 8.74
C PRO A 99 -6.17 -7.63 8.15
N ILE A 100 -6.75 -8.53 8.95
CA ILE A 100 -7.72 -9.52 8.46
C ILE A 100 -8.96 -8.84 7.88
N PHE A 101 -9.49 -7.81 8.55
CA PHE A 101 -10.63 -7.04 8.04
C PHE A 101 -10.36 -6.46 6.65
N PHE A 102 -9.19 -5.83 6.44
CA PHE A 102 -8.84 -5.26 5.15
C PHE A 102 -8.60 -6.34 4.08
N ILE A 103 -7.99 -7.48 4.43
CA ILE A 103 -7.82 -8.63 3.53
C ILE A 103 -9.19 -9.13 3.06
N LEU A 104 -10.14 -9.34 3.97
CA LEU A 104 -11.47 -9.80 3.62
C LEU A 104 -12.21 -8.80 2.74
N ARG A 105 -12.09 -7.53 3.07
CA ARG A 105 -12.67 -6.45 2.27
C ARG A 105 -12.11 -6.45 0.85
N GLU A 106 -10.80 -6.58 0.68
CA GLU A 106 -10.15 -6.64 -0.63
C GLU A 106 -10.58 -7.90 -1.41
N MET A 107 -10.63 -9.06 -0.75
CA MET A 107 -11.05 -10.32 -1.37
C MET A 107 -12.50 -10.31 -1.86
N CYS A 108 -13.39 -9.62 -1.14
CA CYS A 108 -14.82 -9.59 -1.46
C CYS A 108 -15.20 -8.44 -2.41
N PHE A 109 -14.46 -7.33 -2.41
CA PHE A 109 -14.68 -6.21 -3.33
C PHE A 109 -13.93 -6.46 -4.65
N GLY A 110 -14.62 -7.02 -5.62
CA GLY A 110 -14.06 -7.26 -6.97
C GLY A 110 -13.86 -8.73 -7.32
N ASN A 111 -14.31 -9.63 -6.45
CA ASN A 111 -14.31 -11.06 -6.74
C ASN A 111 -15.63 -11.70 -6.25
N ASP A 112 -16.37 -12.30 -7.16
CA ASP A 112 -17.65 -12.96 -6.88
C ASP A 112 -17.47 -14.35 -6.21
N ASP A 113 -16.21 -14.77 -6.00
CA ASP A 113 -15.90 -16.08 -5.38
C ASP A 113 -16.22 -16.11 -3.88
N TYR A 114 -16.41 -14.96 -3.24
CA TYR A 114 -16.66 -14.86 -1.80
C TYR A 114 -17.90 -14.03 -1.51
N LEU A 115 -18.77 -14.57 -0.65
CA LEU A 115 -19.98 -13.91 -0.16
C LEU A 115 -19.76 -13.44 1.28
N VAL A 116 -20.09 -12.17 1.53
CA VAL A 116 -20.08 -11.59 2.88
C VAL A 116 -21.52 -11.27 3.31
N LYS A 117 -21.88 -11.71 4.50
CA LYS A 117 -23.11 -11.32 5.21
C LYS A 117 -22.73 -10.41 6.37
N GLY A 118 -23.55 -9.42 6.69
CA GLY A 118 -23.32 -8.49 7.79
C GLY A 118 -23.06 -7.06 7.32
N ASP A 119 -22.64 -6.20 8.23
CA ASP A 119 -22.41 -4.79 7.98
C ASP A 119 -20.91 -4.46 8.13
N TRP A 120 -20.32 -3.92 7.07
CA TRP A 120 -18.91 -3.50 7.05
C TRP A 120 -18.58 -2.38 8.05
N SER A 121 -19.57 -1.64 8.51
CA SER A 121 -19.40 -0.67 9.61
C SER A 121 -19.27 -1.33 10.99
N ASN A 122 -19.67 -2.60 11.11
CA ASN A 122 -19.53 -3.41 12.31
C ASN A 122 -18.81 -4.73 11.99
N PRO A 123 -17.47 -4.76 12.03
CA PRO A 123 -16.68 -5.94 11.66
C PRO A 123 -17.09 -7.24 12.38
N ASN A 124 -17.55 -7.14 13.62
CA ASN A 124 -17.97 -8.31 14.40
C ASN A 124 -19.27 -8.98 13.88
N SER A 125 -20.02 -8.29 13.00
CA SER A 125 -21.21 -8.86 12.37
C SER A 125 -20.91 -9.61 11.08
N LEU A 126 -19.67 -9.54 10.60
CA LEU A 126 -19.30 -10.12 9.31
C LEU A 126 -19.16 -11.64 9.41
N VAL A 127 -19.77 -12.31 8.44
CA VAL A 127 -19.63 -13.74 8.19
C VAL A 127 -19.29 -13.93 6.71
N ILE A 128 -18.23 -14.67 6.44
CA ILE A 128 -17.65 -14.85 5.11
C ILE A 128 -17.70 -16.31 4.74
N GLN A 129 -18.05 -16.58 3.49
CA GLN A 129 -18.02 -17.92 2.91
C GLN A 129 -17.58 -17.88 1.44
N LYS A 130 -17.04 -18.98 0.94
CA LYS A 130 -16.82 -19.15 -0.49
C LYS A 130 -18.15 -19.38 -1.20
N THR A 131 -18.34 -18.73 -2.34
CA THR A 131 -19.50 -18.96 -3.21
C THR A 131 -19.33 -20.31 -3.91
N ASN A 132 -20.26 -21.24 -3.73
CA ASN A 132 -20.29 -22.48 -4.50
C ASN A 132 -20.82 -22.15 -5.90
N THR A 133 -19.93 -21.94 -6.84
CA THR A 133 -20.27 -21.84 -8.26
C THR A 133 -20.11 -23.20 -8.93
#